data_a553681d7abc27313a40951aa53207fb
#
_entry.id   a553681d7abc27313a40951aa53207fb
#
_cell.length_a   1.000
_cell.length_b   1.000
_cell.length_c   1.000
_cell.angle_alpha   90.00
_cell.angle_beta   90.00
_cell.angle_gamma   90.00
#
_symmetry.space_group_name_H-M   'P 1'
#
loop_
_entity.id
_entity.type
_entity.pdbx_description
1 polymer ?
#
loop_
_entity_poly.entity_id
_entity_poly.type
_entity_poly.pdbx_seq_one_letter_code
_entity_poly.pdbx_strand_id
1 'polypeptide(L)'
;MTDYSNACRTMLFDIDKLCWDPFLCEKLGIPMSMLPEVKPSSCIYGEVARITGIEDIAGVPIAGAIGDQPGALFGQGCFESGQAKNTYGTGCFLLMNTGEKRVDSRSNLLSGIAWGLDGKITYALEGSAFNAGSVIKWLRDELGLIENAPQCDKFAATVPDSGGLYFVPAFTGLGAPYWDMYARGVMIGLSRGINKFHVCRAVLESITYQMTDLLEAMMKDSDIILKDLRVDGGASVSDIMMQMQADMTGVNVNRPKNVETTALGAAYCAGLATGVWKDTAEIEANRQVDKIFVPSMEEGLRNRKYTDWKRAVERSRNWER
;
A
#
# COMPACT_ATOMS: atom_id res chain seq x y z
N MET A 1 -13.61 9.58 20.94
CA MET A 1 -14.22 8.85 19.80
C MET A 1 -13.13 8.44 18.84
N THR A 2 -13.34 7.39 18.07
CA THR A 2 -12.47 6.91 16.97
C THR A 2 -13.36 6.34 15.85
N ASP A 3 -12.76 5.96 14.70
CA ASP A 3 -13.50 5.27 13.65
C ASP A 3 -13.17 3.77 13.58
N TYR A 4 -13.93 3.03 12.77
CA TYR A 4 -13.73 1.59 12.60
C TYR A 4 -12.35 1.24 12.05
N SER A 5 -11.81 2.03 11.13
CA SER A 5 -10.51 1.76 10.51
C SER A 5 -9.33 1.92 11.48
N ASN A 6 -9.44 2.85 12.43
CA ASN A 6 -8.47 3.00 13.51
C ASN A 6 -8.70 1.95 14.62
N ALA A 7 -9.96 1.70 15.02
CA ALA A 7 -10.27 0.71 16.05
C ALA A 7 -9.75 -0.68 15.69
N CYS A 8 -9.88 -1.11 14.44
CA CYS A 8 -9.43 -2.43 13.96
C CYS A 8 -7.90 -2.63 14.05
N ARG A 9 -7.11 -1.55 14.13
CA ARG A 9 -5.64 -1.63 14.24
C ARG A 9 -5.15 -1.88 15.66
N THR A 10 -6.02 -1.79 16.65
CA THR A 10 -5.66 -1.92 18.08
C THR A 10 -5.45 -3.36 18.53
N MET A 11 -5.89 -4.35 17.74
CA MET A 11 -6.01 -5.78 18.12
C MET A 11 -6.98 -6.04 19.26
N LEU A 12 -7.79 -5.04 19.68
CA LEU A 12 -8.81 -5.16 20.71
C LEU A 12 -10.23 -5.08 20.17
N PHE A 13 -10.37 -4.81 18.88
CA PHE A 13 -11.66 -4.61 18.23
C PHE A 13 -12.03 -5.82 17.37
N ASP A 14 -13.19 -6.40 17.66
CA ASP A 14 -13.77 -7.49 16.86
C ASP A 14 -14.35 -6.90 15.56
N ILE A 15 -13.69 -7.16 14.45
CA ILE A 15 -14.03 -6.57 13.15
C ILE A 15 -15.29 -7.20 12.51
N ASP A 16 -15.77 -8.32 13.03
CA ASP A 16 -17.01 -8.95 12.58
C ASP A 16 -18.21 -8.42 13.39
N LYS A 17 -18.06 -8.32 14.73
CA LYS A 17 -19.09 -7.82 15.61
C LYS A 17 -19.14 -6.30 15.72
N LEU A 18 -18.12 -5.62 15.21
CA LEU A 18 -17.96 -4.15 15.24
C LEU A 18 -18.00 -3.59 16.67
N CYS A 19 -17.35 -4.26 17.59
CA CYS A 19 -17.28 -3.84 19.00
C CYS A 19 -15.92 -4.19 19.60
N TRP A 20 -15.57 -3.52 20.69
CA TRP A 20 -14.42 -3.89 21.50
C TRP A 20 -14.59 -5.30 22.06
N ASP A 21 -13.54 -6.12 22.01
CA ASP A 21 -13.56 -7.50 22.51
C ASP A 21 -13.34 -7.50 24.03
N PRO A 22 -14.38 -7.84 24.83
CA PRO A 22 -14.25 -7.83 26.28
C PRO A 22 -13.29 -8.90 26.83
N PHE A 23 -13.17 -10.04 26.11
CA PHE A 23 -12.26 -11.11 26.51
C PHE A 23 -10.80 -10.67 26.36
N LEU A 24 -10.43 -10.07 25.22
CA LEU A 24 -9.07 -9.55 25.00
C LEU A 24 -8.74 -8.42 25.97
N CYS A 25 -9.69 -7.52 26.20
CA CYS A 25 -9.52 -6.42 27.17
C CYS A 25 -9.28 -6.95 28.59
N GLU A 26 -10.06 -7.93 29.04
CA GLU A 26 -9.87 -8.58 30.34
C GLU A 26 -8.50 -9.25 30.45
N LYS A 27 -8.09 -10.04 29.43
CA LYS A 27 -6.80 -10.75 29.42
C LYS A 27 -5.60 -9.84 29.45
N LEU A 28 -5.71 -8.66 28.82
CA LEU A 28 -4.65 -7.65 28.79
C LEU A 28 -4.73 -6.63 29.92
N GLY A 29 -5.75 -6.74 30.80
CA GLY A 29 -5.95 -5.81 31.91
C GLY A 29 -6.35 -4.40 31.47
N ILE A 30 -7.01 -4.26 30.33
CA ILE A 30 -7.44 -2.98 29.76
C ILE A 30 -8.90 -2.72 30.15
N PRO A 31 -9.19 -1.70 30.98
CA PRO A 31 -10.56 -1.37 31.32
C PRO A 31 -11.36 -0.92 30.10
N MET A 32 -12.53 -1.51 29.88
CA MET A 32 -13.44 -1.13 28.78
C MET A 32 -13.81 0.36 28.80
N SER A 33 -13.84 0.99 29.99
CA SER A 33 -14.11 2.42 30.12
C SER A 33 -13.03 3.35 29.57
N MET A 34 -11.84 2.84 29.26
CA MET A 34 -10.77 3.60 28.63
C MET A 34 -10.90 3.62 27.08
N LEU A 35 -11.69 2.70 26.54
CA LEU A 35 -11.82 2.56 25.08
C LEU A 35 -12.81 3.60 24.54
N PRO A 36 -12.48 4.26 23.43
CA PRO A 36 -13.33 5.29 22.84
C PRO A 36 -14.60 4.69 22.19
N GLU A 37 -15.64 5.49 22.07
CA GLU A 37 -16.77 5.18 21.20
C GLU A 37 -16.28 5.07 19.75
N VAL A 38 -16.70 4.01 19.04
CA VAL A 38 -16.33 3.77 17.64
C VAL A 38 -17.49 4.19 16.72
N LYS A 39 -17.17 4.98 15.71
CA LYS A 39 -18.13 5.57 14.76
C LYS A 39 -17.75 5.25 13.30
N PRO A 40 -18.68 5.48 12.35
CA PRO A 40 -18.36 5.46 10.91
C PRO A 40 -17.24 6.47 10.57
N SER A 41 -16.47 6.19 9.54
CA SER A 41 -15.36 7.07 9.11
C SER A 41 -15.86 8.42 8.60
N SER A 42 -17.09 8.47 8.10
CA SER A 42 -17.79 9.69 7.66
C SER A 42 -19.02 9.91 8.54
N CYS A 43 -18.90 10.76 9.53
CA CYS A 43 -20.01 11.18 10.41
C CYS A 43 -19.59 12.41 11.22
N ILE A 44 -20.54 13.10 11.84
CA ILE A 44 -20.24 14.20 12.76
C ILE A 44 -19.72 13.63 14.10
N TYR A 45 -18.45 13.88 14.39
CA TYR A 45 -17.80 13.51 15.66
C TYR A 45 -18.00 14.59 16.75
N GLY A 46 -18.11 15.83 16.34
CA GLY A 46 -18.26 17.00 17.19
C GLY A 46 -18.00 18.28 16.40
N GLU A 47 -17.74 19.35 17.10
CA GLU A 47 -17.40 20.65 16.53
C GLU A 47 -16.09 21.18 17.09
N VAL A 48 -15.40 22.00 16.31
CA VAL A 48 -14.19 22.67 16.75
C VAL A 48 -14.53 23.65 17.87
N ALA A 49 -13.94 23.44 19.05
CA ALA A 49 -14.10 24.35 20.16
C ALA A 49 -13.49 25.74 19.87
N ARG A 50 -13.97 26.78 20.55
CA ARG A 50 -13.34 28.09 20.45
C ARG A 50 -12.00 28.08 21.18
N ILE A 51 -10.91 28.12 20.41
CA ILE A 51 -9.53 28.06 20.90
C ILE A 51 -8.80 29.31 20.38
N THR A 52 -8.00 29.96 21.25
CA THR A 52 -7.19 31.12 20.90
C THR A 52 -6.26 30.81 19.73
N GLY A 53 -6.32 31.63 18.70
CA GLY A 53 -5.53 31.51 17.47
C GLY A 53 -6.18 30.71 16.33
N ILE A 54 -7.34 30.09 16.58
CA ILE A 54 -8.14 29.40 15.55
C ILE A 54 -9.64 29.69 15.69
N GLU A 55 -9.99 30.90 16.18
CA GLU A 55 -11.38 31.29 16.45
C GLU A 55 -12.25 31.27 15.19
N ASP A 56 -11.63 31.51 14.02
CA ASP A 56 -12.33 31.56 12.73
C ASP A 56 -12.95 30.24 12.31
N ILE A 57 -12.49 29.11 12.88
CA ILE A 57 -13.04 27.79 12.61
C ILE A 57 -13.86 27.22 13.77
N ALA A 58 -14.14 28.03 14.82
CA ALA A 58 -14.99 27.58 15.92
C ALA A 58 -16.39 27.22 15.44
N GLY A 59 -16.92 26.07 15.86
CA GLY A 59 -18.20 25.54 15.41
C GLY A 59 -18.16 24.77 14.09
N VAL A 60 -17.01 24.72 13.40
CA VAL A 60 -16.87 23.89 12.20
C VAL A 60 -16.97 22.40 12.60
N PRO A 61 -17.80 21.58 11.90
CA PRO A 61 -17.92 20.17 12.21
C PRO A 61 -16.60 19.39 12.03
N ILE A 62 -16.26 18.54 12.99
CA ILE A 62 -15.25 17.49 12.83
C ILE A 62 -16.01 16.28 12.32
N ALA A 63 -15.89 15.99 11.01
CA ALA A 63 -16.83 15.13 10.31
C ALA A 63 -16.21 13.93 9.59
N GLY A 64 -14.88 13.74 9.70
CA GLY A 64 -14.18 12.62 9.12
C GLY A 64 -13.05 12.15 10.02
N ALA A 65 -12.95 10.84 10.22
CA ALA A 65 -11.82 10.18 10.85
C ALA A 65 -11.57 8.86 10.14
N ILE A 66 -10.32 8.62 9.75
CA ILE A 66 -9.94 7.39 9.04
C ILE A 66 -8.46 7.12 9.29
N GLY A 67 -8.07 5.84 9.40
CA GLY A 67 -6.67 5.45 9.51
C GLY A 67 -5.87 5.84 8.27
N ASP A 68 -4.55 5.95 8.38
CA ASP A 68 -3.68 6.45 7.30
C ASP A 68 -3.78 5.61 6.02
N GLN A 69 -3.64 4.30 6.12
CA GLN A 69 -3.68 3.40 4.97
C GLN A 69 -5.09 3.28 4.35
N PRO A 70 -6.17 3.07 5.15
CA PRO A 70 -7.53 3.21 4.69
C PRO A 70 -7.84 4.58 4.08
N GLY A 71 -7.33 5.67 4.68
CA GLY A 71 -7.46 7.02 4.17
C GLY A 71 -6.84 7.19 2.78
N ALA A 72 -5.66 6.62 2.56
CA ALA A 72 -5.04 6.60 1.24
C ALA A 72 -5.87 5.79 0.23
N LEU A 73 -6.43 4.63 0.62
CA LEU A 73 -7.31 3.83 -0.22
C LEU A 73 -8.57 4.61 -0.62
N PHE A 74 -9.19 5.30 0.36
CA PHE A 74 -10.36 6.15 0.15
C PHE A 74 -10.04 7.37 -0.72
N GLY A 75 -8.93 8.07 -0.42
CA GLY A 75 -8.47 9.25 -1.15
C GLY A 75 -8.05 8.95 -2.59
N GLN A 76 -7.62 7.73 -2.87
CA GLN A 76 -7.39 7.23 -4.22
C GLN A 76 -8.70 6.91 -4.96
N GLY A 77 -9.87 6.88 -4.26
CA GLY A 77 -11.14 6.53 -4.86
C GLY A 77 -11.29 5.03 -5.13
N CYS A 78 -10.61 4.16 -4.38
CA CYS A 78 -10.73 2.71 -4.53
C CYS A 78 -12.02 2.18 -3.89
N PHE A 79 -13.18 2.62 -4.38
CA PHE A 79 -14.48 2.34 -3.78
C PHE A 79 -15.07 0.98 -4.14
N GLU A 80 -14.57 0.35 -5.22
CA GLU A 80 -15.06 -0.94 -5.67
C GLU A 80 -14.15 -2.10 -5.25
N SER A 81 -14.76 -3.26 -5.00
CA SER A 81 -14.04 -4.50 -4.79
C SER A 81 -13.11 -4.83 -5.97
N GLY A 82 -11.86 -5.17 -5.68
CA GLY A 82 -10.82 -5.43 -6.66
C GLY A 82 -10.02 -4.20 -7.09
N GLN A 83 -10.37 -3.00 -6.61
CA GLN A 83 -9.50 -1.83 -6.71
C GLN A 83 -8.47 -1.87 -5.57
N ALA A 84 -7.24 -1.53 -5.90
CA ALA A 84 -6.14 -1.52 -4.93
C ALA A 84 -5.34 -0.24 -5.03
N LYS A 85 -4.74 0.15 -3.90
CA LYS A 85 -3.74 1.23 -3.86
C LYS A 85 -2.42 0.70 -3.34
N ASN A 86 -1.32 1.24 -3.85
CA ASN A 86 0.01 1.02 -3.27
C ASN A 86 0.71 2.35 -3.01
N THR A 87 1.13 2.56 -1.77
CA THR A 87 1.94 3.71 -1.37
C THR A 87 3.41 3.32 -1.41
N TYR A 88 4.18 3.93 -2.32
CA TYR A 88 5.61 3.72 -2.48
C TYR A 88 6.41 4.72 -1.62
N GLY A 89 6.66 4.35 -0.39
CA GLY A 89 7.47 5.10 0.58
C GLY A 89 8.84 4.46 0.83
N THR A 90 9.31 4.46 2.07
CA THR A 90 10.50 3.71 2.52
C THR A 90 10.31 2.22 2.26
N GLY A 91 9.16 1.68 2.64
CA GLY A 91 8.58 0.42 2.18
C GLY A 91 7.39 0.67 1.27
N CYS A 92 6.65 -0.39 0.96
CA CYS A 92 5.39 -0.33 0.24
C CYS A 92 4.25 -0.83 1.10
N PHE A 93 3.09 -0.14 1.00
CA PHE A 93 1.87 -0.50 1.70
C PHE A 93 0.75 -0.66 0.68
N LEU A 94 0.41 -1.91 0.43
CA LEU A 94 -0.59 -2.32 -0.54
C LEU A 94 -1.90 -2.65 0.17
N LEU A 95 -2.99 -2.00 -0.22
CA LEU A 95 -4.34 -2.33 0.23
C LEU A 95 -5.23 -2.63 -0.97
N MET A 96 -6.02 -3.70 -0.87
CA MET A 96 -7.05 -4.04 -1.84
C MET A 96 -8.43 -4.04 -1.18
N ASN A 97 -9.36 -3.28 -1.72
CA ASN A 97 -10.75 -3.29 -1.32
C ASN A 97 -11.37 -4.67 -1.62
N THR A 98 -11.90 -5.34 -0.59
CA THR A 98 -12.55 -6.66 -0.71
C THR A 98 -14.08 -6.58 -0.66
N GLY A 99 -14.64 -5.37 -0.57
CA GLY A 99 -16.09 -5.15 -0.46
C GLY A 99 -16.61 -5.35 0.96
N GLU A 100 -17.87 -5.77 1.06
CA GLU A 100 -18.57 -5.91 2.35
C GLU A 100 -18.25 -7.24 3.06
N LYS A 101 -17.40 -8.09 2.51
CA LYS A 101 -17.00 -9.35 3.12
C LYS A 101 -15.55 -9.32 3.60
N ARG A 102 -15.36 -9.68 4.86
CA ARG A 102 -14.04 -9.95 5.39
C ARG A 102 -13.43 -11.16 4.68
N VAL A 103 -12.17 -11.07 4.34
CA VAL A 103 -11.39 -12.17 3.78
C VAL A 103 -10.39 -12.65 4.82
N ASP A 104 -10.42 -13.93 5.17
CA ASP A 104 -9.41 -14.57 6.00
C ASP A 104 -8.22 -14.98 5.13
N SER A 105 -7.11 -14.28 5.27
CA SER A 105 -5.93 -14.56 4.48
C SER A 105 -5.22 -15.85 4.93
N ARG A 106 -4.88 -16.69 3.96
CA ARG A 106 -4.02 -17.88 4.13
C ARG A 106 -2.56 -17.58 3.81
N SER A 107 -2.29 -16.41 3.24
CA SER A 107 -0.96 -15.91 2.88
C SER A 107 -0.41 -14.94 3.94
N ASN A 108 -1.01 -14.92 5.13
CA ASN A 108 -0.64 -14.04 6.25
C ASN A 108 -0.70 -12.54 5.90
N LEU A 109 -1.63 -12.15 5.04
CA LEU A 109 -2.00 -10.75 4.85
C LEU A 109 -2.89 -10.29 6.00
N LEU A 110 -2.94 -9.00 6.25
CA LEU A 110 -3.80 -8.43 7.27
C LEU A 110 -5.19 -8.18 6.70
N SER A 111 -6.23 -8.69 7.39
CA SER A 111 -7.62 -8.32 7.11
C SER A 111 -8.03 -7.22 8.06
N GLY A 112 -8.58 -6.14 7.55
CA GLY A 112 -9.00 -5.01 8.35
C GLY A 112 -10.22 -4.30 7.78
N ILE A 113 -10.75 -3.35 8.55
CA ILE A 113 -11.81 -2.47 8.07
C ILE A 113 -11.17 -1.31 7.31
N ALA A 114 -11.59 -1.12 6.07
CA ALA A 114 -11.20 0.01 5.26
C ALA A 114 -11.96 1.29 5.71
N TRP A 115 -13.27 1.22 5.79
CA TRP A 115 -14.10 2.33 6.31
C TRP A 115 -15.51 1.85 6.68
N GLY A 116 -16.20 2.67 7.48
CA GLY A 116 -17.65 2.63 7.68
C GLY A 116 -18.29 3.84 6.99
N LEU A 117 -19.23 3.61 6.11
CA LEU A 117 -19.94 4.64 5.35
C LEU A 117 -21.41 4.21 5.13
N ASP A 118 -22.37 5.09 5.38
CA ASP A 118 -23.81 4.88 5.13
C ASP A 118 -24.36 3.56 5.72
N GLY A 119 -23.90 3.20 6.93
CA GLY A 119 -24.32 1.98 7.63
C GLY A 119 -23.68 0.69 7.09
N LYS A 120 -22.75 0.79 6.14
CA LYS A 120 -22.03 -0.33 5.56
C LYS A 120 -20.57 -0.31 5.99
N ILE A 121 -19.99 -1.51 6.11
CA ILE A 121 -18.57 -1.69 6.36
C ILE A 121 -17.91 -2.22 5.09
N THR A 122 -16.81 -1.57 4.70
CA THR A 122 -15.93 -2.06 3.65
C THR A 122 -14.67 -2.63 4.27
N TYR A 123 -14.28 -3.80 3.85
CA TYR A 123 -13.05 -4.47 4.28
C TYR A 123 -11.94 -4.33 3.26
N ALA A 124 -10.72 -4.50 3.72
CA ALA A 124 -9.54 -4.57 2.86
C ALA A 124 -8.58 -5.67 3.31
N LEU A 125 -7.87 -6.24 2.34
CA LEU A 125 -6.63 -6.97 2.58
C LEU A 125 -5.46 -5.99 2.50
N GLU A 126 -4.53 -6.11 3.44
CA GLU A 126 -3.30 -5.31 3.49
C GLU A 126 -2.07 -6.22 3.47
N GLY A 127 -1.09 -5.84 2.67
CA GLY A 127 0.23 -6.41 2.66
C GLY A 127 1.29 -5.32 2.57
N SER A 128 2.46 -5.57 3.18
CA SER A 128 3.56 -4.62 3.14
C SER A 128 4.88 -5.27 2.75
N ALA A 129 5.66 -4.57 1.93
CA ALA A 129 7.06 -4.87 1.71
C ALA A 129 7.93 -3.85 2.45
N PHE A 130 8.87 -4.35 3.23
CA PHE A 130 9.66 -3.51 4.13
C PHE A 130 10.63 -2.59 3.39
N ASN A 131 11.07 -3.01 2.20
CA ASN A 131 12.14 -2.36 1.45
C ASN A 131 11.68 -1.97 0.04
N ALA A 132 11.50 -0.66 -0.18
CA ALA A 132 11.19 -0.07 -1.48
C ALA A 132 12.09 1.16 -1.72
N GLY A 133 11.67 2.36 -1.39
CA GLY A 133 12.51 3.55 -1.49
C GLY A 133 13.78 3.48 -0.64
N SER A 134 13.79 2.68 0.43
CA SER A 134 14.99 2.37 1.22
C SER A 134 16.10 1.73 0.39
N VAL A 135 15.76 0.92 -0.62
CA VAL A 135 16.76 0.27 -1.49
C VAL A 135 17.45 1.29 -2.39
N ILE A 136 16.69 2.25 -2.91
CA ILE A 136 17.24 3.34 -3.73
C ILE A 136 18.15 4.23 -2.87
N LYS A 137 17.75 4.51 -1.61
CA LYS A 137 18.60 5.20 -0.64
C LYS A 137 19.88 4.42 -0.36
N TRP A 138 19.80 3.11 -0.18
CA TRP A 138 20.96 2.25 0.03
C TRP A 138 21.95 2.29 -1.15
N LEU A 139 21.47 2.29 -2.41
CA LEU A 139 22.34 2.48 -3.58
C LEU A 139 23.10 3.81 -3.53
N ARG A 140 22.45 4.87 -3.01
CA ARG A 140 23.02 6.21 -2.90
C ARG A 140 23.99 6.31 -1.71
N ASP A 141 23.51 5.98 -0.52
CA ASP A 141 24.16 6.34 0.74
C ASP A 141 25.27 5.35 1.12
N GLU A 142 25.05 4.05 0.87
CA GLU A 142 25.98 3.00 1.28
C GLU A 142 26.88 2.53 0.14
N LEU A 143 26.33 2.37 -1.07
CA LEU A 143 27.11 1.89 -2.21
C LEU A 143 27.72 3.03 -3.06
N GLY A 144 27.23 4.26 -2.96
CA GLY A 144 27.70 5.38 -3.77
C GLY A 144 27.52 5.19 -5.28
N LEU A 145 26.59 4.34 -5.70
CA LEU A 145 26.38 4.03 -7.12
C LEU A 145 25.60 5.10 -7.85
N ILE A 146 24.81 5.89 -7.12
CA ILE A 146 23.99 7.00 -7.61
C ILE A 146 24.11 8.21 -6.67
N GLU A 147 23.85 9.40 -7.18
CA GLU A 147 23.85 10.64 -6.40
C GLU A 147 22.45 10.98 -5.84
N ASN A 148 21.40 10.56 -6.56
CA ASN A 148 20.01 10.83 -6.21
C ASN A 148 19.08 9.78 -6.88
N ALA A 149 17.82 9.71 -6.41
CA ALA A 149 16.86 8.75 -6.94
C ALA A 149 16.58 8.90 -8.46
N PRO A 150 16.42 10.12 -9.01
CA PRO A 150 16.26 10.27 -10.47
C PRO A 150 17.44 9.74 -11.30
N GLN A 151 18.65 9.68 -10.75
CA GLN A 151 19.79 9.08 -11.43
C GLN A 151 19.67 7.56 -11.52
N CYS A 152 19.03 6.90 -10.51
CA CYS A 152 18.70 5.49 -10.59
C CYS A 152 17.82 5.19 -11.81
N ASP A 153 16.77 5.97 -12.01
CA ASP A 153 15.88 5.85 -13.17
C ASP A 153 16.63 6.03 -14.48
N LYS A 154 17.46 7.07 -14.58
CA LYS A 154 18.27 7.32 -15.76
C LYS A 154 19.21 6.14 -16.07
N PHE A 155 19.88 5.60 -15.07
CA PHE A 155 20.78 4.48 -15.23
C PHE A 155 20.02 3.20 -15.62
N ALA A 156 18.90 2.91 -14.97
CA ALA A 156 18.04 1.77 -15.30
C ALA A 156 17.50 1.84 -16.73
N ALA A 157 17.25 3.04 -17.24
CA ALA A 157 16.77 3.25 -18.63
C ALA A 157 17.85 3.05 -19.70
N THR A 158 19.15 3.02 -19.35
CA THR A 158 20.24 2.83 -20.33
C THR A 158 20.41 1.37 -20.76
N VAL A 159 19.77 0.43 -20.05
CA VAL A 159 19.84 -1.01 -20.35
C VAL A 159 18.44 -1.55 -20.63
N PRO A 160 18.29 -2.51 -21.52
CA PRO A 160 16.96 -3.04 -21.89
C PRO A 160 16.32 -3.85 -20.75
N ASP A 161 17.13 -4.51 -19.94
CA ASP A 161 16.72 -5.31 -18.80
C ASP A 161 17.84 -5.39 -17.75
N SER A 162 17.65 -6.16 -16.68
CA SER A 162 18.66 -6.36 -15.62
C SER A 162 19.79 -7.33 -16.02
N GLY A 163 19.82 -7.84 -17.25
CA GLY A 163 20.83 -8.80 -17.71
C GLY A 163 20.78 -10.15 -16.99
N GLY A 164 19.61 -10.51 -16.46
CA GLY A 164 19.42 -11.71 -15.64
C GLY A 164 19.84 -11.54 -14.18
N LEU A 165 20.18 -10.31 -13.76
CA LEU A 165 20.43 -9.98 -12.35
C LEU A 165 19.10 -9.83 -11.62
N TYR A 166 18.94 -10.55 -10.51
CA TYR A 166 17.85 -10.38 -9.53
C TYR A 166 18.42 -9.88 -8.22
N PHE A 167 17.77 -8.87 -7.64
CA PHE A 167 18.11 -8.33 -6.33
C PHE A 167 16.93 -8.56 -5.38
N VAL A 168 17.17 -9.28 -4.27
CA VAL A 168 16.16 -9.47 -3.22
C VAL A 168 16.53 -8.58 -2.03
N PRO A 169 15.76 -7.52 -1.73
CA PRO A 169 16.13 -6.52 -0.72
C PRO A 169 15.68 -6.92 0.70
N ALA A 170 16.02 -8.11 1.15
CA ALA A 170 15.66 -8.61 2.47
C ALA A 170 16.60 -8.05 3.57
N PHE A 171 16.76 -6.72 3.68
CA PHE A 171 17.69 -6.10 4.64
C PHE A 171 17.33 -6.42 6.10
N THR A 172 16.05 -6.50 6.41
CA THR A 172 15.49 -6.79 7.73
C THR A 172 14.57 -8.01 7.70
N GLY A 173 14.85 -8.95 6.80
CA GLY A 173 13.96 -10.06 6.50
C GLY A 173 12.95 -9.74 5.40
N LEU A 174 12.03 -10.66 5.16
CA LEU A 174 10.93 -10.57 4.21
C LEU A 174 9.61 -10.46 4.95
N GLY A 175 8.76 -9.51 4.53
CA GLY A 175 7.39 -9.38 4.99
C GLY A 175 6.45 -10.36 4.29
N ALA A 176 5.17 -9.99 4.20
CA ALA A 176 4.18 -10.78 3.47
C ALA A 176 4.60 -11.00 2.00
N PRO A 177 4.27 -12.14 1.40
CA PRO A 177 3.62 -13.32 1.97
C PRO A 177 4.59 -14.30 2.66
N TYR A 178 5.89 -14.00 2.68
CA TYR A 178 6.96 -14.94 3.10
C TYR A 178 7.15 -15.03 4.61
N TRP A 179 7.06 -13.89 5.33
CA TRP A 179 7.26 -13.75 6.77
C TRP A 179 8.52 -14.46 7.28
N ASP A 180 9.65 -14.19 6.63
CA ASP A 180 10.94 -14.77 6.97
C ASP A 180 11.89 -13.70 7.51
N MET A 181 12.01 -13.62 8.84
CA MET A 181 12.89 -12.67 9.53
C MET A 181 14.37 -13.04 9.42
N TYR A 182 14.68 -14.27 9.02
CA TYR A 182 16.04 -14.76 8.84
C TYR A 182 16.55 -14.60 7.40
N ALA A 183 15.69 -14.19 6.47
CA ALA A 183 16.11 -13.84 5.12
C ALA A 183 17.06 -12.65 5.12
N ARG A 184 18.02 -12.61 4.20
CA ARG A 184 18.92 -11.46 3.98
C ARG A 184 19.02 -11.13 2.50
N GLY A 185 19.38 -9.87 2.22
CA GLY A 185 19.52 -9.36 0.87
C GLY A 185 20.48 -10.17 0.02
N VAL A 186 20.13 -10.42 -1.24
CA VAL A 186 20.96 -11.20 -2.16
C VAL A 186 20.91 -10.63 -3.58
N MET A 187 22.03 -10.70 -4.29
CA MET A 187 22.13 -10.46 -5.73
C MET A 187 22.48 -11.78 -6.43
N ILE A 188 21.64 -12.22 -7.34
CA ILE A 188 21.81 -13.47 -8.09
C ILE A 188 21.80 -13.18 -9.60
N GLY A 189 22.64 -13.91 -10.37
CA GLY A 189 22.73 -13.73 -11.80
C GLY A 189 23.90 -12.83 -12.23
N LEU A 190 24.86 -12.56 -11.34
CA LEU A 190 26.06 -11.80 -11.67
C LEU A 190 26.87 -12.51 -12.75
N SER A 191 27.18 -11.78 -13.82
CA SER A 191 28.09 -12.18 -14.90
C SER A 191 29.06 -11.04 -15.20
N ARG A 192 30.06 -11.29 -16.03
CA ARG A 192 31.04 -10.25 -16.43
C ARG A 192 30.43 -9.06 -17.17
N GLY A 193 29.23 -9.22 -17.76
CA GLY A 193 28.52 -8.16 -18.45
C GLY A 193 27.70 -7.25 -17.53
N ILE A 194 27.50 -7.63 -16.28
CA ILE A 194 26.72 -6.85 -15.32
C ILE A 194 27.52 -5.63 -14.85
N ASN A 195 26.91 -4.47 -14.87
CA ASN A 195 27.47 -3.21 -14.41
C ASN A 195 26.45 -2.43 -13.57
N LYS A 196 26.81 -1.24 -13.08
CA LYS A 196 25.95 -0.41 -12.19
C LYS A 196 24.57 -0.09 -12.79
N PHE A 197 24.44 -0.02 -14.11
CA PHE A 197 23.16 0.27 -14.77
C PHE A 197 22.20 -0.92 -14.63
N HIS A 198 22.71 -2.13 -14.77
CA HIS A 198 21.93 -3.35 -14.51
C HIS A 198 21.54 -3.49 -13.04
N VAL A 199 22.42 -3.06 -12.11
CA VAL A 199 22.11 -3.04 -10.67
C VAL A 199 20.96 -2.09 -10.39
N CYS A 200 21.00 -0.85 -10.91
CA CYS A 200 19.89 0.09 -10.77
C CYS A 200 18.59 -0.47 -11.34
N ARG A 201 18.67 -1.12 -12.51
CA ARG A 201 17.51 -1.78 -13.13
C ARG A 201 16.94 -2.89 -12.24
N ALA A 202 17.79 -3.79 -11.74
CA ALA A 202 17.39 -4.91 -10.88
C ALA A 202 16.78 -4.41 -9.56
N VAL A 203 17.26 -3.28 -9.02
CA VAL A 203 16.70 -2.65 -7.83
C VAL A 203 15.28 -2.14 -8.09
N LEU A 204 15.03 -1.42 -9.19
CA LEU A 204 13.66 -0.98 -9.52
C LEU A 204 12.74 -2.19 -9.80
N GLU A 205 13.21 -3.17 -10.55
CA GLU A 205 12.47 -4.42 -10.80
C GLU A 205 12.14 -5.16 -9.48
N SER A 206 13.05 -5.17 -8.49
CA SER A 206 12.82 -5.84 -7.21
C SER A 206 11.65 -5.27 -6.43
N ILE A 207 11.45 -3.96 -6.50
CA ILE A 207 10.32 -3.29 -5.86
C ILE A 207 9.01 -3.74 -6.52
N THR A 208 8.98 -3.81 -7.84
CA THR A 208 7.78 -4.23 -8.58
C THR A 208 7.45 -5.71 -8.38
N TYR A 209 8.46 -6.58 -8.27
CA TYR A 209 8.25 -8.00 -7.96
C TYR A 209 7.65 -8.22 -6.59
N GLN A 210 8.15 -7.52 -5.54
CA GLN A 210 7.57 -7.61 -4.20
C GLN A 210 6.09 -7.22 -4.19
N MET A 211 5.71 -6.18 -4.96
CA MET A 211 4.30 -5.80 -5.07
C MET A 211 3.48 -6.84 -5.83
N THR A 212 4.07 -7.49 -6.83
CA THR A 212 3.43 -8.59 -7.55
C THR A 212 3.19 -9.79 -6.62
N ASP A 213 4.15 -10.12 -5.75
CA ASP A 213 3.99 -11.17 -4.73
C ASP A 213 2.78 -10.90 -3.82
N LEU A 214 2.63 -9.65 -3.35
CA LEU A 214 1.50 -9.25 -2.50
C LEU A 214 0.16 -9.30 -3.24
N LEU A 215 0.12 -8.79 -4.48
CA LEU A 215 -1.09 -8.79 -5.29
C LEU A 215 -1.53 -10.21 -5.66
N GLU A 216 -0.60 -11.10 -6.02
CA GLU A 216 -0.93 -12.52 -6.25
C GLU A 216 -1.50 -13.17 -4.99
N ALA A 217 -0.91 -12.90 -3.83
CA ALA A 217 -1.42 -13.42 -2.56
C ALA A 217 -2.82 -12.88 -2.25
N MET A 218 -3.08 -11.58 -2.47
CA MET A 218 -4.40 -10.98 -2.27
C MET A 218 -5.46 -11.56 -3.18
N MET A 219 -5.18 -11.69 -4.47
CA MET A 219 -6.10 -12.29 -5.45
C MET A 219 -6.40 -13.75 -5.13
N LYS A 220 -5.37 -14.51 -4.75
CA LYS A 220 -5.50 -15.94 -4.39
C LYS A 220 -6.34 -16.14 -3.13
N ASP A 221 -6.17 -15.29 -2.11
CA ASP A 221 -6.87 -15.45 -0.83
C ASP A 221 -8.31 -14.96 -0.88
N SER A 222 -8.59 -13.96 -1.73
CA SER A 222 -9.91 -13.33 -1.83
C SER A 222 -10.78 -13.86 -2.96
N ASP A 223 -10.21 -14.54 -3.95
CA ASP A 223 -10.85 -14.87 -5.24
C ASP A 223 -11.32 -13.61 -6.02
N ILE A 224 -10.74 -12.45 -5.69
CA ILE A 224 -11.05 -11.16 -6.34
C ILE A 224 -9.97 -10.85 -7.36
N ILE A 225 -10.40 -10.53 -8.59
CA ILE A 225 -9.48 -10.10 -9.65
C ILE A 225 -9.15 -8.63 -9.47
N LEU A 226 -7.86 -8.30 -9.52
CA LEU A 226 -7.39 -6.91 -9.51
C LEU A 226 -7.90 -6.18 -10.75
N LYS A 227 -8.63 -5.07 -10.54
CA LYS A 227 -9.18 -4.26 -11.62
C LYS A 227 -8.25 -3.11 -12.02
N ASP A 228 -7.66 -2.47 -11.01
CA ASP A 228 -6.89 -1.24 -11.17
C ASP A 228 -5.92 -1.11 -9.97
N LEU A 229 -4.68 -0.71 -10.24
CA LEU A 229 -3.68 -0.41 -9.21
C LEU A 229 -3.41 1.09 -9.20
N ARG A 230 -3.89 1.76 -8.16
CA ARG A 230 -3.66 3.19 -7.94
C ARG A 230 -2.42 3.37 -7.08
N VAL A 231 -1.58 4.34 -7.43
CA VAL A 231 -0.26 4.47 -6.80
C VAL A 231 -0.03 5.88 -6.29
N ASP A 232 0.65 5.98 -5.13
CA ASP A 232 1.08 7.23 -4.53
C ASP A 232 2.40 7.08 -3.77
N GLY A 233 2.79 8.11 -3.03
CA GLY A 233 4.04 8.14 -2.30
C GLY A 233 5.22 8.59 -3.15
N GLY A 234 6.32 8.93 -2.48
CA GLY A 234 7.46 9.62 -3.10
C GLY A 234 8.16 8.87 -4.24
N ALA A 235 8.17 7.53 -4.22
CA ALA A 235 8.82 6.76 -5.28
C ALA A 235 7.90 6.48 -6.49
N SER A 236 6.59 6.74 -6.38
CA SER A 236 5.66 6.61 -7.52
C SER A 236 5.90 7.62 -8.64
N VAL A 237 6.73 8.65 -8.41
CA VAL A 237 7.14 9.61 -9.44
C VAL A 237 8.04 9.01 -10.52
N SER A 238 8.63 7.84 -10.27
CA SER A 238 9.46 7.11 -11.23
C SER A 238 8.59 6.49 -12.33
N ASP A 239 8.57 7.10 -13.51
CA ASP A 239 7.81 6.60 -14.66
C ASP A 239 8.28 5.20 -15.09
N ILE A 240 9.59 4.96 -15.05
CA ILE A 240 10.16 3.67 -15.42
C ILE A 240 9.71 2.57 -14.46
N MET A 241 9.71 2.84 -13.15
CA MET A 241 9.26 1.87 -12.14
C MET A 241 7.76 1.62 -12.25
N MET A 242 6.94 2.65 -12.49
CA MET A 242 5.50 2.49 -12.67
C MET A 242 5.15 1.69 -13.93
N GLN A 243 5.89 1.88 -15.04
CA GLN A 243 5.73 1.04 -16.21
C GLN A 243 6.13 -0.41 -15.93
N MET A 244 7.25 -0.65 -15.25
CA MET A 244 7.63 -2.01 -14.80
C MET A 244 6.55 -2.65 -13.93
N GLN A 245 5.91 -1.86 -13.05
CA GLN A 245 4.83 -2.37 -12.20
C GLN A 245 3.61 -2.77 -13.04
N ALA A 246 3.19 -1.95 -13.99
CA ALA A 246 2.11 -2.29 -14.90
C ALA A 246 2.43 -3.58 -15.68
N ASP A 247 3.66 -3.66 -16.22
CA ASP A 247 4.13 -4.82 -16.97
C ASP A 247 4.15 -6.10 -16.14
N MET A 248 4.53 -6.01 -14.86
CA MET A 248 4.60 -7.18 -13.97
C MET A 248 3.25 -7.63 -13.44
N THR A 249 2.33 -6.71 -13.17
CA THR A 249 0.98 -7.05 -12.69
C THR A 249 0.01 -7.40 -13.82
N GLY A 250 0.28 -6.92 -15.02
CA GLY A 250 -0.62 -7.10 -16.18
C GLY A 250 -1.90 -6.25 -16.10
N VAL A 251 -1.94 -5.27 -15.19
CA VAL A 251 -3.06 -4.30 -15.05
C VAL A 251 -2.54 -2.88 -15.16
N ASN A 252 -3.46 -1.95 -15.42
CA ASN A 252 -3.11 -0.53 -15.47
C ASN A 252 -2.63 -0.05 -14.10
N VAL A 253 -1.55 0.74 -14.09
CA VAL A 253 -1.10 1.49 -12.93
C VAL A 253 -1.48 2.95 -13.11
N ASN A 254 -2.23 3.49 -12.17
CA ASN A 254 -2.86 4.79 -12.26
C ASN A 254 -2.32 5.75 -11.19
N ARG A 255 -1.54 6.75 -11.60
CA ARG A 255 -0.97 7.77 -10.73
C ARG A 255 -1.85 9.02 -10.72
N PRO A 256 -2.30 9.52 -9.56
CA PRO A 256 -3.04 10.76 -9.45
C PRO A 256 -2.09 11.97 -9.53
N LYS A 257 -2.65 13.15 -9.86
CA LYS A 257 -1.90 14.41 -9.78
C LYS A 257 -1.56 14.77 -8.33
N ASN A 258 -2.48 14.55 -7.40
CA ASN A 258 -2.23 14.77 -5.98
C ASN A 258 -1.85 13.43 -5.34
N VAL A 259 -0.62 13.34 -4.86
CA VAL A 259 -0.08 12.13 -4.21
C VAL A 259 -0.28 12.12 -2.68
N GLU A 260 -0.85 13.19 -2.10
CA GLU A 260 -1.21 13.27 -0.66
C GLU A 260 -2.60 12.68 -0.43
N THR A 261 -2.77 11.44 -0.81
CA THR A 261 -4.08 10.76 -0.83
C THR A 261 -4.61 10.42 0.56
N THR A 262 -3.75 10.26 1.55
CA THR A 262 -4.14 9.99 2.94
C THR A 262 -4.97 11.14 3.52
N ALA A 263 -4.46 12.36 3.47
CA ALA A 263 -5.18 13.55 3.94
C ALA A 263 -6.45 13.81 3.12
N LEU A 264 -6.37 13.54 1.82
CA LEU A 264 -7.51 13.68 0.90
C LEU A 264 -8.65 12.71 1.27
N GLY A 265 -8.32 11.47 1.69
CA GLY A 265 -9.32 10.50 2.15
C GLY A 265 -10.08 10.98 3.38
N ALA A 266 -9.38 11.53 4.37
CA ALA A 266 -10.02 12.13 5.54
C ALA A 266 -10.90 13.32 5.17
N ALA A 267 -10.43 14.18 4.23
CA ALA A 267 -11.21 15.32 3.73
C ALA A 267 -12.47 14.85 2.98
N TYR A 268 -12.38 13.78 2.19
CA TYR A 268 -13.55 13.21 1.51
C TYR A 268 -14.57 12.63 2.49
N CYS A 269 -14.12 11.92 3.54
CA CYS A 269 -15.02 11.46 4.60
C CYS A 269 -15.76 12.63 5.26
N ALA A 270 -15.05 13.71 5.59
CA ALA A 270 -15.65 14.91 6.17
C ALA A 270 -16.64 15.58 5.19
N GLY A 271 -16.26 15.67 3.92
CA GLY A 271 -17.10 16.28 2.88
C GLY A 271 -18.38 15.51 2.62
N LEU A 272 -18.36 14.18 2.66
CA LEU A 272 -19.57 13.34 2.56
C LEU A 272 -20.50 13.59 3.76
N ALA A 273 -19.95 13.58 4.99
CA ALA A 273 -20.75 13.79 6.20
C ALA A 273 -21.37 15.19 6.31
N THR A 274 -20.77 16.19 5.65
CA THR A 274 -21.26 17.59 5.65
C THR A 274 -21.97 17.99 4.37
N GLY A 275 -22.12 17.08 3.39
CA GLY A 275 -22.84 17.33 2.14
C GLY A 275 -22.05 18.16 1.11
N VAL A 276 -20.73 18.32 1.28
CA VAL A 276 -19.85 18.89 0.24
C VAL A 276 -19.77 17.98 -0.97
N TRP A 277 -19.71 16.67 -0.75
CA TRP A 277 -19.82 15.63 -1.76
C TRP A 277 -21.12 14.86 -1.55
N LYS A 278 -21.83 14.59 -2.64
CA LYS A 278 -23.08 13.85 -2.59
C LYS A 278 -22.87 12.36 -2.29
N ASP A 279 -21.89 11.77 -2.96
CA ASP A 279 -21.58 10.34 -2.89
C ASP A 279 -20.15 10.07 -3.37
N THR A 280 -19.72 8.81 -3.27
CA THR A 280 -18.39 8.37 -3.71
C THR A 280 -18.21 8.44 -5.23
N ALA A 281 -19.28 8.37 -6.01
CA ALA A 281 -19.22 8.50 -7.47
C ALA A 281 -18.84 9.93 -7.89
N GLU A 282 -19.35 10.95 -7.19
CA GLU A 282 -18.95 12.34 -7.41
C GLU A 282 -17.48 12.56 -7.06
N ILE A 283 -16.98 11.95 -5.98
CA ILE A 283 -15.55 12.00 -5.61
C ILE A 283 -14.71 11.38 -6.71
N GLU A 284 -15.07 10.21 -7.21
CA GLU A 284 -14.33 9.52 -8.27
C GLU A 284 -14.33 10.31 -9.58
N ALA A 285 -15.46 10.91 -9.95
CA ALA A 285 -15.58 11.76 -11.15
C ALA A 285 -14.68 13.00 -11.11
N ASN A 286 -14.37 13.50 -9.90
CA ASN A 286 -13.49 14.65 -9.69
C ASN A 286 -12.00 14.28 -9.52
N ARG A 287 -11.67 12.97 -9.50
CA ARG A 287 -10.31 12.50 -9.36
C ARG A 287 -9.45 12.91 -10.57
N GLN A 288 -8.36 13.60 -10.32
CA GLN A 288 -7.44 14.04 -11.36
C GLN A 288 -6.31 13.03 -11.54
N VAL A 289 -6.24 12.44 -12.74
CA VAL A 289 -5.17 11.50 -13.13
C VAL A 289 -4.00 12.30 -13.70
N ASP A 290 -2.77 11.98 -13.25
CA ASP A 290 -1.53 12.43 -13.87
C ASP A 290 -1.17 11.53 -15.04
N LYS A 291 -1.03 10.23 -14.78
CA LYS A 291 -0.62 9.26 -15.80
C LYS A 291 -1.17 7.86 -15.55
N ILE A 292 -1.54 7.19 -16.63
CA ILE A 292 -1.89 5.77 -16.64
C ILE A 292 -0.79 5.03 -17.38
N PHE A 293 -0.19 4.04 -16.73
CA PHE A 293 0.79 3.13 -17.32
C PHE A 293 0.07 1.84 -17.72
N VAL A 294 0.09 1.55 -19.01
CA VAL A 294 -0.59 0.38 -19.58
C VAL A 294 0.43 -0.75 -19.74
N PRO A 295 0.09 -1.99 -19.35
CA PRO A 295 0.98 -3.14 -19.55
C PRO A 295 1.40 -3.29 -21.02
N SER A 296 2.69 -3.47 -21.25
CA SER A 296 3.28 -3.64 -22.59
C SER A 296 4.12 -4.91 -22.72
N MET A 297 4.47 -5.55 -21.59
CA MET A 297 5.27 -6.76 -21.58
C MET A 297 4.43 -7.98 -21.99
N GLU A 298 4.98 -8.81 -22.87
CA GLU A 298 4.38 -10.08 -23.27
C GLU A 298 4.25 -11.02 -22.06
N GLU A 299 3.10 -11.69 -21.93
CA GLU A 299 2.76 -12.52 -20.78
C GLU A 299 3.78 -13.64 -20.52
N GLY A 300 4.27 -14.31 -21.56
CA GLY A 300 5.28 -15.36 -21.39
C GLY A 300 6.60 -14.83 -20.85
N LEU A 301 7.01 -13.61 -21.21
CA LEU A 301 8.19 -12.96 -20.65
C LEU A 301 7.95 -12.57 -19.18
N ARG A 302 6.78 -11.99 -18.86
CA ARG A 302 6.39 -11.66 -17.49
C ARG A 302 6.46 -12.88 -16.58
N ASN A 303 5.86 -13.99 -17.01
CA ASN A 303 5.80 -15.23 -16.23
C ASN A 303 7.21 -15.84 -16.00
N ARG A 304 8.10 -15.77 -17.00
CA ARG A 304 9.50 -16.21 -16.84
C ARG A 304 10.24 -15.34 -15.82
N LYS A 305 10.19 -14.01 -15.97
CA LYS A 305 10.84 -13.07 -15.04
C LYS A 305 10.36 -13.27 -13.60
N TYR A 306 9.06 -13.45 -13.41
CA TYR A 306 8.48 -13.64 -12.10
C TYR A 306 8.82 -15.02 -11.50
N THR A 307 8.90 -16.06 -12.31
CA THR A 307 9.39 -17.38 -11.88
C THR A 307 10.82 -17.31 -11.40
N ASP A 308 11.69 -16.62 -12.12
CA ASP A 308 13.08 -16.44 -11.71
C ASP A 308 13.23 -15.55 -10.47
N TRP A 309 12.37 -14.53 -10.30
CA TRP A 309 12.25 -13.77 -9.07
C TRP A 309 11.96 -14.67 -7.87
N LYS A 310 10.92 -15.51 -7.95
CA LYS A 310 10.60 -16.47 -6.87
C LYS A 310 11.76 -17.40 -6.54
N ARG A 311 12.51 -17.83 -7.55
CA ARG A 311 13.73 -18.62 -7.33
C ARG A 311 14.84 -17.83 -6.62
N ALA A 312 14.94 -16.52 -6.88
CA ALA A 312 15.89 -15.65 -6.19
C ALA A 312 15.49 -15.45 -4.71
N VAL A 313 14.21 -15.22 -4.46
CA VAL A 313 13.66 -15.12 -3.09
C VAL A 313 13.97 -16.38 -2.29
N GLU A 314 13.71 -17.58 -2.83
CA GLU A 314 14.01 -18.84 -2.13
C GLU A 314 15.47 -18.98 -1.71
N ARG A 315 16.41 -18.34 -2.42
CA ARG A 315 17.84 -18.35 -2.08
C ARG A 315 18.24 -17.34 -1.02
N SER A 316 17.39 -16.36 -0.76
CA SER A 316 17.59 -15.36 0.31
C SER A 316 17.05 -15.82 1.66
N ARG A 317 16.15 -16.82 1.66
CA ARG A 317 15.43 -17.28 2.84
C ARG A 317 16.32 -18.08 3.79
N ASN A 318 15.97 -18.01 5.09
CA ASN A 318 16.65 -18.74 6.16
C ASN A 318 18.19 -18.55 6.13
N TRP A 319 18.67 -17.40 5.73
CA TRP A 319 20.11 -17.10 5.64
C TRP A 319 20.77 -17.04 7.01
N GLU A 320 20.15 -16.33 7.96
CA GLU A 320 20.57 -16.32 9.35
C GLU A 320 19.97 -17.52 10.11
N ARG A 321 20.71 -18.00 11.11
CA ARG A 321 20.35 -19.18 11.91
C ARG A 321 20.04 -18.77 13.35
#